data_750d352dd984a4263566c250429323b6
#
_entry.id   750d352dd984a4263566c250429323b6
#
_cell.length_a   1.000
_cell.length_b   1.000
_cell.length_c   1.000
_cell.angle_alpha   90.00
_cell.angle_beta   90.00
_cell.angle_gamma   90.00
#
_symmetry.space_group_name_H-M   'P 1'
#
loop_
_entity.id
_entity.type
_entity.pdbx_description
1 polymer ?
#
loop_
_entity_poly.entity_id
_entity_poly.type
_entity_poly.pdbx_seq_one_letter_code
_entity_poly.pdbx_strand_id
1 'polypeptide(L)'
;MDFMKISTRSVKQGVTEIFPKFILKKSSDLMIRGGDFYAVWREDLGLWSTEEQDVIDMVDQELYKFTEERRKTATDSLVTKYMWDSDSGSIDSWHKYCQKRMRDNFHPLDEKIIFGDTETTKTDYASKKLSYPLRECDISGYEKLISTLYTPEERHKIEWAIGSIIEGDSKYIQKFLVLYGSAGTGKSTILNIIQRLFEGYYSVFDAKALGSSSNSFALEAFKSNPMVAIQHDGDLSRIEDNTRLNSLVSHELMTVNEKFKSTYANKFNAFLFMGTNKPVKITDSKSGLLRRLIDVMPLGKNSIRKTTTIVSIRFLLSYRVLPIIVIRCI
;
A
#
# COMPACT_ATOMS: atom_id res chain seq x y z
N MET A 1 -0.59 -14.40 20.87
CA MET A 1 0.69 -14.38 20.11
C MET A 1 1.51 -15.60 20.49
N ASP A 2 1.83 -16.46 19.54
CA ASP A 2 2.57 -17.71 19.80
C ASP A 2 4.09 -17.61 19.57
N PHE A 3 4.56 -16.45 19.10
CA PHE A 3 5.99 -16.15 18.90
C PHE A 3 6.67 -15.48 20.11
N MET A 4 5.92 -15.20 21.17
CA MET A 4 6.40 -14.55 22.38
C MET A 4 5.86 -15.27 23.64
N LYS A 5 6.61 -15.19 24.71
CA LYS A 5 6.14 -15.46 26.08
C LYS A 5 6.61 -14.36 27.02
N ILE A 6 5.86 -14.09 28.06
CA ILE A 6 6.28 -13.21 29.14
C ILE A 6 7.14 -14.00 30.12
N SER A 7 8.27 -13.42 30.46
CA SER A 7 9.24 -14.01 31.38
C SER A 7 9.49 -13.07 32.56
N THR A 8 9.84 -13.65 33.67
CA THR A 8 10.19 -12.92 34.90
C THR A 8 11.58 -13.31 35.39
N ARG A 9 12.31 -12.37 36.00
CA ARG A 9 13.57 -12.65 36.69
C ARG A 9 13.68 -11.78 37.93
N SER A 10 14.23 -12.33 39.00
CA SER A 10 14.63 -11.55 40.18
C SER A 10 15.97 -10.84 39.84
N VAL A 11 15.99 -9.52 40.01
CA VAL A 11 17.20 -8.71 39.73
C VAL A 11 17.97 -8.37 41.00
N LYS A 12 17.22 -8.17 42.09
CA LYS A 12 17.72 -7.95 43.43
C LYS A 12 16.64 -8.34 44.43
N GLN A 13 17.00 -8.42 45.73
CA GLN A 13 16.04 -8.76 46.76
C GLN A 13 14.82 -7.85 46.71
N GLY A 14 13.63 -8.43 46.61
CA GLY A 14 12.36 -7.74 46.59
C GLY A 14 12.03 -7.02 45.25
N VAL A 15 12.76 -7.28 44.16
CA VAL A 15 12.47 -6.70 42.84
C VAL A 15 12.45 -7.78 41.76
N THR A 16 11.31 -7.89 41.09
CA THR A 16 11.11 -8.81 39.96
C THR A 16 10.88 -8.03 38.68
N GLU A 17 11.71 -8.27 37.68
CA GLU A 17 11.52 -7.76 36.30
C GLU A 17 10.59 -8.67 35.49
N ILE A 18 9.70 -8.05 34.72
CA ILE A 18 8.80 -8.68 33.75
C ILE A 18 9.23 -8.18 32.36
N PHE A 19 9.45 -9.10 31.41
CA PHE A 19 9.94 -8.75 30.09
C PHE A 19 9.46 -9.73 29.01
N PRO A 20 9.35 -9.31 27.72
CA PRO A 20 9.02 -10.19 26.62
C PRO A 20 10.21 -11.07 26.27
N LYS A 21 9.95 -12.35 26.00
CA LYS A 21 10.95 -13.27 25.45
C LYS A 21 10.43 -13.87 24.15
N PHE A 22 11.07 -13.53 23.03
CA PHE A 22 10.71 -14.04 21.72
C PHE A 22 11.18 -15.49 21.56
N ILE A 23 10.29 -16.34 21.01
CA ILE A 23 10.47 -17.78 20.94
C ILE A 23 10.87 -18.17 19.52
N LEU A 24 12.00 -18.85 19.36
CA LEU A 24 12.46 -19.40 18.08
C LEU A 24 11.61 -20.63 17.65
N LYS A 25 10.30 -20.46 17.66
CA LYS A 25 9.33 -21.46 17.23
C LYS A 25 8.62 -20.93 15.99
N LYS A 26 8.31 -21.80 15.04
CA LYS A 26 7.47 -21.44 13.91
C LYS A 26 6.12 -20.94 14.41
N SER A 27 5.70 -19.76 13.95
CA SER A 27 4.47 -19.10 14.34
C SER A 27 3.54 -18.98 13.16
N SER A 28 2.23 -19.16 13.40
CA SER A 28 1.19 -18.84 12.41
C SER A 28 0.81 -17.35 12.41
N ASP A 29 1.28 -16.60 13.40
CA ASP A 29 0.94 -15.19 13.63
C ASP A 29 2.06 -14.25 13.15
N LEU A 30 3.12 -14.80 12.57
CA LEU A 30 4.31 -14.05 12.19
C LEU A 30 4.88 -14.54 10.86
N MET A 31 5.13 -13.60 9.96
CA MET A 31 5.91 -13.80 8.74
C MET A 31 7.19 -12.97 8.81
N ILE A 32 8.30 -13.57 8.43
CA ILE A 32 9.61 -12.88 8.38
C ILE A 32 10.32 -13.22 7.07
N ARG A 33 10.97 -12.19 6.47
CA ARG A 33 11.90 -12.34 5.37
C ARG A 33 13.20 -11.61 5.71
N GLY A 34 14.10 -12.28 6.39
CA GLY A 34 15.36 -11.68 6.84
C GLY A 34 15.16 -10.55 7.85
N GLY A 35 16.04 -9.55 7.83
CA GLY A 35 15.94 -8.39 8.70
C GLY A 35 15.14 -7.22 8.13
N ASP A 36 14.64 -7.35 6.91
CA ASP A 36 14.05 -6.26 6.12
C ASP A 36 12.52 -6.32 6.03
N PHE A 37 11.93 -7.45 6.36
CA PHE A 37 10.48 -7.61 6.33
C PHE A 37 10.00 -8.51 7.46
N TYR A 38 8.96 -8.08 8.14
CA TYR A 38 8.10 -8.92 8.97
C TYR A 38 6.65 -8.46 8.85
N ALA A 39 5.72 -9.36 9.15
CA ALA A 39 4.31 -9.04 9.32
C ALA A 39 3.74 -9.85 10.49
N VAL A 40 2.93 -9.22 11.31
CA VAL A 40 2.22 -9.83 12.43
C VAL A 40 0.71 -9.85 12.16
N TRP A 41 0.06 -10.93 12.55
CA TRP A 41 -1.38 -11.04 12.43
C TRP A 41 -2.09 -10.25 13.51
N ARG A 42 -2.94 -9.32 13.12
CA ARG A 42 -3.83 -8.53 13.97
C ARG A 42 -5.20 -9.20 13.99
N GLU A 43 -5.47 -9.99 15.03
CA GLU A 43 -6.75 -10.70 15.18
C GLU A 43 -7.94 -9.74 15.25
N ASP A 44 -7.77 -8.59 15.88
CA ASP A 44 -8.79 -7.55 16.03
C ASP A 44 -9.17 -6.87 14.71
N LEU A 45 -8.25 -6.84 13.74
CA LEU A 45 -8.48 -6.26 12.42
C LEU A 45 -8.75 -7.32 11.34
N GLY A 46 -8.38 -8.58 11.60
CA GLY A 46 -8.36 -9.62 10.59
C GLY A 46 -7.34 -9.35 9.47
N LEU A 47 -6.23 -8.69 9.79
CA LEU A 47 -5.24 -8.25 8.81
C LEU A 47 -3.81 -8.52 9.29
N TRP A 48 -2.89 -8.65 8.34
CA TRP A 48 -1.47 -8.64 8.60
C TRP A 48 -0.97 -7.21 8.72
N SER A 49 -0.17 -6.90 9.72
CA SER A 49 0.48 -5.61 9.86
C SER A 49 1.99 -5.71 9.66
N THR A 50 2.55 -4.77 8.92
CA THR A 50 3.99 -4.58 8.73
C THR A 50 4.54 -3.43 9.57
N GLU A 51 3.70 -2.78 10.37
CA GLU A 51 4.07 -1.63 11.17
C GLU A 51 4.70 -2.07 12.49
N GLU A 52 5.86 -1.51 12.81
CA GLU A 52 6.57 -1.81 14.06
C GLU A 52 5.76 -1.38 15.27
N GLN A 53 5.02 -0.27 15.17
CA GLN A 53 4.17 0.20 16.25
C GLN A 53 3.10 -0.82 16.64
N ASP A 54 2.53 -1.53 15.68
CA ASP A 54 1.55 -2.58 15.97
C ASP A 54 2.15 -3.75 16.77
N VAL A 55 3.40 -4.10 16.48
CA VAL A 55 4.11 -5.12 17.29
C VAL A 55 4.34 -4.62 18.71
N ILE A 56 4.80 -3.38 18.85
CA ILE A 56 5.01 -2.74 20.15
C ILE A 56 3.71 -2.76 20.95
N ASP A 57 2.63 -2.26 20.38
CA ASP A 57 1.33 -2.17 21.04
C ASP A 57 0.79 -3.55 21.46
N MET A 58 0.90 -4.55 20.59
CA MET A 58 0.47 -5.91 20.88
C MET A 58 1.26 -6.55 22.04
N VAL A 59 2.58 -6.38 22.04
CA VAL A 59 3.46 -6.93 23.08
C VAL A 59 3.24 -6.22 24.38
N ASP A 60 3.16 -4.90 24.38
CA ASP A 60 3.01 -4.08 25.57
C ASP A 60 1.63 -4.25 26.23
N GLN A 61 0.58 -4.48 25.45
CA GLN A 61 -0.72 -4.85 25.99
C GLN A 61 -0.69 -6.17 26.76
N GLU A 62 -0.01 -7.18 26.24
CA GLU A 62 0.14 -8.47 26.93
C GLU A 62 1.00 -8.33 28.19
N LEU A 63 2.09 -7.56 28.12
CA LEU A 63 2.90 -7.25 29.30
C LEU A 63 2.11 -6.52 30.38
N TYR A 64 1.30 -5.54 29.98
CA TYR A 64 0.43 -4.80 30.89
C TYR A 64 -0.57 -5.73 31.59
N LYS A 65 -1.32 -6.53 30.83
CA LYS A 65 -2.29 -7.50 31.39
C LYS A 65 -1.62 -8.44 32.37
N PHE A 66 -0.49 -9.02 32.01
CA PHE A 66 0.26 -9.92 32.88
C PHE A 66 0.74 -9.22 34.16
N THR A 67 1.24 -7.99 34.03
CA THR A 67 1.73 -7.22 35.19
C THR A 67 0.60 -6.89 36.16
N GLU A 68 -0.57 -6.48 35.67
CA GLU A 68 -1.74 -6.18 36.50
C GLU A 68 -2.27 -7.43 37.22
N GLU A 69 -2.27 -8.57 36.54
CA GLU A 69 -2.63 -9.84 37.21
C GLU A 69 -1.61 -10.21 38.27
N ARG A 70 -0.33 -10.09 37.98
CA ARG A 70 0.74 -10.42 38.92
C ARG A 70 0.76 -9.50 40.14
N ARG A 71 0.42 -8.23 40.01
CA ARG A 71 0.31 -7.26 41.09
C ARG A 71 -0.66 -7.70 42.20
N LYS A 72 -1.72 -8.43 41.85
CA LYS A 72 -2.72 -8.92 42.82
C LYS A 72 -2.15 -9.90 43.83
N THR A 73 -1.07 -10.59 43.51
CA THR A 73 -0.47 -11.64 44.33
C THR A 73 1.01 -11.42 44.62
N ALA A 74 1.62 -10.37 44.08
CA ALA A 74 3.05 -10.12 44.24
C ALA A 74 3.37 -9.58 45.66
N THR A 75 4.44 -10.12 46.19
CA THR A 75 5.08 -9.59 47.43
C THR A 75 6.28 -8.71 47.10
N ASP A 76 6.80 -8.83 45.86
CA ASP A 76 7.94 -8.08 45.34
C ASP A 76 7.47 -6.83 44.56
N SER A 77 8.37 -5.84 44.46
CA SER A 77 8.20 -4.71 43.53
C SER A 77 8.35 -5.21 42.10
N LEU A 78 7.35 -4.95 41.27
CA LEU A 78 7.35 -5.36 39.85
C LEU A 78 7.84 -4.23 38.95
N VAL A 79 8.79 -4.53 38.08
CA VAL A 79 9.32 -3.62 37.06
C VAL A 79 9.07 -4.25 35.67
N THR A 80 8.20 -3.64 34.90
CA THR A 80 7.88 -4.12 33.54
C THR A 80 8.78 -3.44 32.52
N LYS A 81 9.37 -4.24 31.64
CA LYS A 81 10.22 -3.78 30.52
C LYS A 81 9.37 -3.76 29.26
N TYR A 82 8.68 -2.65 29.02
CA TYR A 82 7.88 -2.44 27.83
C TYR A 82 8.74 -2.24 26.59
N MET A 83 8.23 -2.58 25.41
CA MET A 83 8.94 -2.38 24.15
C MET A 83 9.06 -0.90 23.78
N TRP A 84 8.09 -0.08 24.11
CA TRP A 84 8.11 1.37 23.91
C TRP A 84 9.16 2.09 24.77
N ASP A 85 9.64 1.46 25.83
CA ASP A 85 10.68 2.01 26.68
C ASP A 85 12.05 1.77 26.04
N SER A 86 12.67 2.83 25.54
CA SER A 86 13.97 2.80 24.85
C SER A 86 15.08 2.20 25.72
N ASP A 87 15.00 2.30 27.04
CA ASP A 87 15.99 1.79 27.98
C ASP A 87 15.79 0.31 28.32
N SER A 88 14.69 -0.28 27.88
CA SER A 88 14.35 -1.67 28.20
C SER A 88 15.20 -2.72 27.46
N GLY A 89 15.73 -2.38 26.29
CA GLY A 89 16.37 -3.32 25.37
C GLY A 89 15.39 -4.32 24.71
N SER A 90 14.09 -4.19 24.93
CA SER A 90 13.08 -5.12 24.43
C SER A 90 12.88 -4.98 22.92
N ILE A 91 12.92 -3.76 22.38
CA ILE A 91 12.84 -3.51 20.93
C ILE A 91 14.08 -4.04 20.20
N ASP A 92 15.27 -3.90 20.77
CA ASP A 92 16.51 -4.49 20.24
C ASP A 92 16.44 -6.02 20.22
N SER A 93 15.81 -6.60 21.25
CA SER A 93 15.59 -8.05 21.31
C SER A 93 14.64 -8.53 20.22
N TRP A 94 13.64 -7.74 19.88
CA TRP A 94 12.74 -7.98 18.74
C TRP A 94 13.48 -7.93 17.41
N HIS A 95 14.27 -6.87 17.17
CA HIS A 95 15.05 -6.74 15.94
C HIS A 95 16.04 -7.91 15.77
N LYS A 96 16.76 -8.26 16.84
CA LYS A 96 17.67 -9.42 16.84
C LYS A 96 16.95 -10.74 16.59
N TYR A 97 15.74 -10.89 17.11
CA TYR A 97 14.89 -12.04 16.85
C TYR A 97 14.51 -12.14 15.37
N CYS A 98 14.05 -11.05 14.76
CA CYS A 98 13.72 -10.99 13.34
C CYS A 98 14.92 -11.31 12.45
N GLN A 99 16.11 -10.75 12.77
CA GLN A 99 17.34 -11.03 12.03
C GLN A 99 17.76 -12.50 12.10
N LYS A 100 17.55 -13.17 13.24
CA LYS A 100 17.89 -14.59 13.41
C LYS A 100 16.95 -15.53 12.65
N ARG A 101 15.72 -15.09 12.40
CA ARG A 101 14.69 -15.89 11.71
C ARG A 101 14.66 -15.66 10.22
N MET A 102 15.71 -15.54 9.54
CA MET A 102 15.95 -15.11 8.16
C MET A 102 14.79 -15.31 7.16
N ARG A 103 14.05 -16.42 7.23
CA ARG A 103 12.82 -16.67 6.45
C ARG A 103 11.88 -17.58 7.24
N ASP A 104 10.72 -17.09 7.59
CA ASP A 104 9.72 -17.88 8.26
C ASP A 104 8.33 -17.49 7.76
N ASN A 105 7.61 -18.45 7.19
CA ASN A 105 6.24 -18.30 6.67
C ASN A 105 6.03 -17.11 5.70
N PHE A 106 7.08 -16.64 5.04
CA PHE A 106 6.94 -15.49 4.14
C PHE A 106 5.99 -15.79 2.99
N HIS A 107 5.02 -14.89 2.81
CA HIS A 107 4.13 -14.82 1.67
C HIS A 107 3.98 -13.34 1.25
N PRO A 108 3.92 -13.00 -0.04
CA PRO A 108 3.59 -11.66 -0.48
C PRO A 108 2.23 -11.23 0.05
N LEU A 109 2.13 -9.98 0.48
CA LEU A 109 0.87 -9.39 0.96
C LEU A 109 0.14 -8.66 -0.16
N ASP A 110 -1.18 -8.53 0.00
CA ASP A 110 -2.04 -7.71 -0.83
C ASP A 110 -2.02 -8.08 -2.33
N GLU A 111 -1.90 -9.37 -2.64
CA GLU A 111 -2.03 -9.83 -4.04
C GLU A 111 -3.45 -9.64 -4.59
N LYS A 112 -4.43 -9.50 -3.72
CA LYS A 112 -5.83 -9.20 -4.03
C LYS A 112 -6.32 -8.05 -3.16
N ILE A 113 -7.23 -7.24 -3.71
CA ILE A 113 -7.92 -6.20 -2.94
C ILE A 113 -8.99 -6.85 -2.07
N ILE A 114 -9.02 -6.48 -0.80
CA ILE A 114 -10.05 -6.88 0.15
C ILE A 114 -11.04 -5.74 0.33
N PHE A 115 -12.33 -6.05 0.22
CA PHE A 115 -13.43 -5.09 0.38
C PHE A 115 -14.01 -5.14 1.79
N GLY A 116 -14.68 -4.06 2.21
CA GLY A 116 -15.10 -3.82 3.57
C GLY A 116 -16.06 -4.84 4.19
N ASP A 117 -16.82 -5.54 3.37
CA ASP A 117 -17.75 -6.60 3.79
C ASP A 117 -17.16 -8.01 3.77
N THR A 118 -15.89 -8.16 3.38
CA THR A 118 -15.21 -9.45 3.32
C THR A 118 -14.59 -9.77 4.69
N GLU A 119 -14.92 -10.92 5.25
CA GLU A 119 -14.16 -11.47 6.37
C GLU A 119 -12.84 -12.03 5.87
N THR A 120 -11.77 -11.73 6.57
CA THR A 120 -10.41 -12.12 6.20
C THR A 120 -9.81 -13.08 7.23
N THR A 121 -8.97 -13.95 6.74
CA THR A 121 -8.21 -14.94 7.50
C THR A 121 -6.71 -14.76 7.24
N LYS A 122 -5.88 -15.43 8.01
CA LYS A 122 -4.40 -15.41 7.82
C LYS A 122 -3.96 -15.83 6.43
N THR A 123 -4.73 -16.69 5.76
CA THR A 123 -4.41 -17.23 4.42
C THR A 123 -4.79 -16.29 3.28
N ASP A 124 -5.51 -15.21 3.55
CA ASP A 124 -5.79 -14.17 2.56
C ASP A 124 -4.60 -13.24 2.36
N TYR A 125 -3.63 -13.27 3.26
CA TYR A 125 -2.39 -12.49 3.20
C TYR A 125 -2.62 -11.01 2.90
N ALA A 126 -3.66 -10.44 3.50
CA ALA A 126 -4.05 -9.05 3.34
C ALA A 126 -3.50 -8.19 4.48
N SER A 127 -2.85 -7.09 4.13
CA SER A 127 -2.45 -6.04 5.09
C SER A 127 -3.37 -4.83 5.05
N LYS A 128 -4.24 -4.75 4.05
CA LYS A 128 -5.13 -3.62 3.79
C LYS A 128 -6.52 -4.11 3.45
N LYS A 129 -7.50 -3.26 3.71
CA LYS A 129 -8.90 -3.51 3.43
C LYS A 129 -9.59 -2.20 3.07
N LEU A 130 -10.26 -2.16 1.92
CA LEU A 130 -11.06 -1.01 1.54
C LEU A 130 -12.24 -0.84 2.52
N SER A 131 -12.58 0.39 2.84
CA SER A 131 -13.63 0.68 3.83
C SER A 131 -15.06 0.44 3.32
N TYR A 132 -15.23 0.06 2.05
CA TYR A 132 -16.52 -0.11 1.40
C TYR A 132 -16.68 -1.49 0.75
N PRO A 133 -17.92 -2.00 0.64
CA PRO A 133 -18.22 -3.27 0.00
C PRO A 133 -18.19 -3.16 -1.52
N LEU A 134 -17.95 -4.27 -2.19
CA LEU A 134 -18.13 -4.41 -3.62
C LEU A 134 -19.60 -4.81 -3.91
N ARG A 135 -20.42 -3.87 -4.38
CA ARG A 135 -21.85 -4.11 -4.66
C ARG A 135 -22.41 -3.13 -5.67
N GLU A 136 -23.51 -3.50 -6.30
CA GLU A 136 -24.27 -2.60 -7.18
C GLU A 136 -24.85 -1.40 -6.47
N CYS A 137 -24.92 -0.27 -7.17
CA CYS A 137 -25.57 0.92 -6.69
C CYS A 137 -25.82 1.97 -7.79
N ASP A 138 -26.52 3.08 -7.47
CA ASP A 138 -26.77 4.16 -8.41
C ASP A 138 -25.48 4.87 -8.83
N ILE A 139 -25.18 4.94 -10.09
CA ILE A 139 -23.98 5.55 -10.69
C ILE A 139 -24.26 6.89 -11.37
N SER A 140 -25.47 7.44 -11.20
CA SER A 140 -25.91 8.65 -11.92
C SER A 140 -24.98 9.85 -11.72
N GLY A 141 -24.41 10.01 -10.52
CA GLY A 141 -23.45 11.06 -10.21
C GLY A 141 -22.14 10.89 -10.99
N TYR A 142 -21.63 9.67 -11.04
CA TYR A 142 -20.42 9.35 -11.83
C TYR A 142 -20.68 9.53 -13.32
N GLU A 143 -21.79 9.01 -13.85
CA GLU A 143 -22.19 9.13 -15.24
C GLU A 143 -22.23 10.59 -15.69
N LYS A 144 -22.84 11.46 -14.91
CA LYS A 144 -22.91 12.89 -15.16
C LYS A 144 -21.52 13.53 -15.18
N LEU A 145 -20.64 13.18 -14.24
CA LEU A 145 -19.29 13.70 -14.15
C LEU A 145 -18.45 13.25 -15.35
N ILE A 146 -18.35 11.94 -15.55
CA ILE A 146 -17.43 11.36 -16.53
C ILE A 146 -17.81 11.74 -17.97
N SER A 147 -19.12 11.75 -18.29
CA SER A 147 -19.61 12.15 -19.62
C SER A 147 -19.41 13.63 -19.91
N THR A 148 -19.29 14.47 -18.89
CA THR A 148 -18.95 15.90 -19.04
C THR A 148 -17.45 16.08 -19.36
N LEU A 149 -16.60 15.20 -18.87
CA LEU A 149 -15.15 15.33 -18.95
C LEU A 149 -14.53 14.58 -20.11
N TYR A 150 -15.09 13.44 -20.49
CA TYR A 150 -14.47 12.50 -21.42
C TYR A 150 -15.44 11.98 -22.47
N THR A 151 -14.92 11.64 -23.64
CA THR A 151 -15.68 10.86 -24.64
C THR A 151 -15.88 9.42 -24.13
N PRO A 152 -16.85 8.67 -24.69
CA PRO A 152 -17.03 7.26 -24.32
C PRO A 152 -15.77 6.41 -24.47
N GLU A 153 -14.95 6.69 -25.49
CA GLU A 153 -13.70 5.98 -25.72
C GLU A 153 -12.67 6.26 -24.61
N GLU A 154 -12.46 7.54 -24.28
CA GLU A 154 -11.53 7.96 -23.25
C GLU A 154 -11.97 7.49 -21.85
N ARG A 155 -13.25 7.55 -21.60
CA ARG A 155 -13.89 6.97 -20.40
C ARG A 155 -13.57 5.49 -20.27
N HIS A 156 -13.73 4.73 -21.35
CA HIS A 156 -13.48 3.29 -21.36
C HIS A 156 -12.04 2.95 -20.96
N LYS A 157 -11.06 3.74 -21.39
CA LYS A 157 -9.65 3.54 -20.99
C LYS A 157 -9.47 3.69 -19.48
N ILE A 158 -10.12 4.70 -18.85
CA ILE A 158 -10.06 4.92 -17.39
C ILE A 158 -10.70 3.74 -16.66
N GLU A 159 -11.92 3.38 -17.06
CA GLU A 159 -12.69 2.31 -16.43
C GLU A 159 -12.01 0.95 -16.58
N TRP A 160 -11.44 0.68 -17.76
CA TRP A 160 -10.65 -0.52 -18.00
C TRP A 160 -9.44 -0.61 -17.05
N ALA A 161 -8.69 0.49 -16.88
CA ALA A 161 -7.53 0.52 -15.99
C ALA A 161 -7.94 0.23 -14.54
N ILE A 162 -9.00 0.88 -14.05
CA ILE A 162 -9.52 0.65 -12.69
C ILE A 162 -9.99 -0.81 -12.54
N GLY A 163 -10.72 -1.34 -13.52
CA GLY A 163 -11.20 -2.71 -13.51
C GLY A 163 -10.09 -3.75 -13.44
N SER A 164 -9.05 -3.53 -14.24
CA SER A 164 -7.91 -4.44 -14.25
C SER A 164 -7.19 -4.52 -12.90
N ILE A 165 -7.21 -3.43 -12.12
CA ILE A 165 -6.62 -3.40 -10.78
C ILE A 165 -7.50 -4.19 -9.80
N ILE A 166 -8.80 -3.97 -9.86
CA ILE A 166 -9.77 -4.62 -8.95
C ILE A 166 -9.82 -6.13 -9.17
N GLU A 167 -9.78 -6.57 -10.42
CA GLU A 167 -9.70 -7.99 -10.78
C GLU A 167 -8.34 -8.63 -10.46
N GLY A 168 -7.32 -7.81 -10.14
CA GLY A 168 -5.97 -8.28 -9.86
C GLY A 168 -5.16 -8.59 -11.12
N ASP A 169 -5.66 -8.24 -12.30
CA ASP A 169 -5.00 -8.49 -13.60
C ASP A 169 -3.95 -7.45 -13.95
N SER A 170 -3.99 -6.27 -13.32
CA SER A 170 -3.08 -5.15 -13.62
C SER A 170 -1.60 -5.54 -13.50
N LYS A 171 -1.26 -6.48 -12.63
CA LYS A 171 0.10 -7.00 -12.44
C LYS A 171 0.65 -7.80 -13.63
N TYR A 172 -0.21 -8.16 -14.60
CA TYR A 172 0.16 -8.81 -15.85
C TYR A 172 0.14 -7.85 -17.04
N ILE A 173 -0.34 -6.61 -16.82
CA ILE A 173 -0.51 -5.58 -17.84
C ILE A 173 0.67 -4.63 -17.76
N GLN A 174 1.45 -4.58 -18.85
CA GLN A 174 2.60 -3.67 -18.95
C GLN A 174 2.15 -2.30 -19.49
N LYS A 175 1.23 -1.64 -18.77
CA LYS A 175 0.67 -0.35 -19.14
C LYS A 175 0.60 0.60 -17.95
N PHE A 176 0.61 1.90 -18.25
CA PHE A 176 0.28 2.96 -17.31
C PHE A 176 -0.57 4.02 -18.01
N LEU A 177 -1.35 4.78 -17.26
CA LEU A 177 -2.31 5.72 -17.81
C LEU A 177 -1.90 7.16 -17.52
N VAL A 178 -1.96 8.01 -18.56
CA VAL A 178 -1.64 9.43 -18.47
C VAL A 178 -2.84 10.27 -18.92
N LEU A 179 -3.38 11.05 -17.99
CA LEU A 179 -4.41 12.05 -18.24
C LEU A 179 -3.72 13.33 -18.75
N TYR A 180 -3.86 13.60 -20.02
CA TYR A 180 -3.23 14.76 -20.68
C TYR A 180 -4.25 15.84 -21.02
N GLY A 181 -3.93 17.10 -20.69
CA GLY A 181 -4.79 18.24 -21.05
C GLY A 181 -4.45 19.51 -20.30
N SER A 182 -5.01 20.63 -20.74
CA SER A 182 -4.81 21.95 -20.09
C SER A 182 -5.26 21.96 -18.63
N ALA A 183 -4.85 23.00 -17.87
CA ALA A 183 -5.34 23.23 -16.53
C ALA A 183 -6.87 23.38 -16.51
N GLY A 184 -7.53 22.88 -15.47
CA GLY A 184 -8.98 22.99 -15.30
C GLY A 184 -9.83 22.00 -16.13
N THR A 185 -9.24 21.00 -16.77
CA THR A 185 -9.96 19.98 -17.58
C THR A 185 -10.42 18.76 -16.78
N GLY A 186 -10.31 18.76 -15.46
CA GLY A 186 -10.81 17.68 -14.61
C GLY A 186 -9.84 16.53 -14.35
N LYS A 187 -8.59 16.57 -14.82
CA LYS A 187 -7.59 15.52 -14.57
C LYS A 187 -7.43 15.19 -13.09
N SER A 188 -7.16 16.24 -12.28
CA SER A 188 -6.98 16.06 -10.83
C SER A 188 -8.25 15.55 -10.15
N THR A 189 -9.45 15.88 -10.68
CA THR A 189 -10.71 15.33 -10.16
C THR A 189 -10.75 13.81 -10.33
N ILE A 190 -10.41 13.31 -11.50
CA ILE A 190 -10.37 11.85 -11.74
C ILE A 190 -9.27 11.17 -10.91
N LEU A 191 -8.07 11.78 -10.84
CA LEU A 191 -6.99 11.21 -10.00
C LEU A 191 -7.36 11.18 -8.52
N ASN A 192 -8.03 12.21 -8.00
CA ASN A 192 -8.53 12.21 -6.62
C ASN A 192 -9.59 11.14 -6.38
N ILE A 193 -10.41 10.87 -7.38
CA ILE A 193 -11.39 9.80 -7.35
C ILE A 193 -10.68 8.45 -7.25
N ILE A 194 -9.71 8.20 -8.13
CA ILE A 194 -8.91 6.97 -8.11
C ILE A 194 -8.18 6.83 -6.76
N GLN A 195 -7.61 7.92 -6.25
CA GLN A 195 -6.96 7.91 -4.94
C GLN A 195 -7.90 7.48 -3.82
N ARG A 196 -9.12 8.00 -3.79
CA ARG A 196 -10.12 7.61 -2.78
C ARG A 196 -10.64 6.19 -2.96
N LEU A 197 -10.75 5.73 -4.21
CA LEU A 197 -11.10 4.36 -4.52
C LEU A 197 -10.15 3.34 -3.92
N PHE A 198 -8.89 3.65 -3.97
CA PHE A 198 -7.82 2.77 -3.52
C PHE A 198 -7.20 3.25 -2.21
N GLU A 199 -7.99 3.90 -1.36
CA GLU A 199 -7.50 4.33 -0.04
C GLU A 199 -6.97 3.13 0.76
N GLY A 200 -5.74 3.28 1.28
CA GLY A 200 -4.98 2.16 1.88
C GLY A 200 -4.16 1.35 0.87
N TYR A 201 -4.46 1.41 -0.44
CA TYR A 201 -3.76 0.69 -1.51
C TYR A 201 -3.04 1.59 -2.50
N TYR A 202 -2.98 2.90 -2.27
CA TYR A 202 -2.32 3.85 -3.15
C TYR A 202 -1.04 4.44 -2.54
N SER A 203 -0.16 4.91 -3.43
CA SER A 203 0.96 5.79 -3.07
C SER A 203 1.08 6.95 -4.06
N VAL A 204 1.90 7.93 -3.70
CA VAL A 204 2.25 9.04 -4.59
C VAL A 204 3.68 8.85 -5.08
N PHE A 205 3.91 9.02 -6.37
CA PHE A 205 5.24 8.89 -6.97
C PHE A 205 5.64 10.13 -7.77
N ASP A 206 6.91 10.24 -8.07
CA ASP A 206 7.47 11.26 -8.97
C ASP A 206 8.23 10.59 -10.12
N ALA A 207 7.67 10.70 -11.33
CA ALA A 207 8.27 10.13 -12.54
C ALA A 207 9.66 10.71 -12.84
N LYS A 208 9.91 11.99 -12.49
CA LYS A 208 11.22 12.61 -12.65
C LYS A 208 12.24 11.97 -11.69
N ALA A 209 11.83 11.69 -10.46
CA ALA A 209 12.68 10.99 -9.49
C ALA A 209 13.00 9.56 -9.96
N LEU A 210 12.04 8.86 -10.56
CA LEU A 210 12.27 7.54 -11.15
C LEU A 210 13.25 7.58 -12.33
N GLY A 211 13.21 8.64 -13.14
CA GLY A 211 14.10 8.83 -14.29
C GLY A 211 15.46 9.45 -13.97
N SER A 212 15.77 9.70 -12.70
CA SER A 212 17.06 10.25 -12.28
C SER A 212 18.00 9.15 -11.78
N SER A 213 19.15 9.01 -12.41
CA SER A 213 20.19 8.06 -11.99
C SER A 213 20.77 8.38 -10.61
N SER A 214 20.74 9.66 -10.20
CA SER A 214 21.24 10.11 -8.91
C SER A 214 20.31 9.82 -7.73
N ASN A 215 19.02 9.52 -7.98
CA ASN A 215 18.06 9.23 -6.92
C ASN A 215 17.96 7.71 -6.65
N SER A 216 18.72 7.24 -5.67
CA SER A 216 18.70 5.83 -5.26
C SER A 216 17.45 5.43 -4.47
N PHE A 217 16.67 6.40 -3.96
CA PHE A 217 15.49 6.18 -3.13
C PHE A 217 14.16 6.36 -3.88
N ALA A 218 14.19 6.49 -5.20
CA ALA A 218 13.00 6.73 -6.01
C ALA A 218 11.91 5.64 -5.89
N LEU A 219 12.28 4.43 -5.44
CA LEU A 219 11.36 3.32 -5.23
C LEU A 219 10.77 3.27 -3.82
N GLU A 220 11.14 4.17 -2.92
CA GLU A 220 10.62 4.20 -1.55
C GLU A 220 9.09 4.38 -1.50
N ALA A 221 8.52 5.13 -2.46
CA ALA A 221 7.07 5.30 -2.61
C ALA A 221 6.31 3.98 -2.85
N PHE A 222 7.00 2.94 -3.30
CA PHE A 222 6.42 1.62 -3.60
C PHE A 222 6.63 0.59 -2.49
N LYS A 223 7.30 0.97 -1.42
CA LYS A 223 7.64 0.09 -0.30
C LYS A 223 6.42 -0.58 0.33
N SER A 224 5.33 0.17 0.49
CA SER A 224 4.06 -0.35 1.05
C SER A 224 3.33 -1.31 0.11
N ASN A 225 3.94 -1.70 -1.02
CA ASN A 225 3.34 -2.51 -2.07
C ASN A 225 1.95 -1.98 -2.48
N PRO A 226 1.84 -0.71 -2.96
CA PRO A 226 0.57 -0.15 -3.37
C PRO A 226 0.07 -0.85 -4.63
N MET A 227 -1.25 -0.94 -4.80
CA MET A 227 -1.85 -1.41 -6.05
C MET A 227 -1.96 -0.29 -7.08
N VAL A 228 -1.98 0.96 -6.61
CA VAL A 228 -2.05 2.16 -7.44
C VAL A 228 -0.98 3.16 -7.02
N ALA A 229 -0.29 3.76 -7.99
CA ALA A 229 0.59 4.89 -7.73
C ALA A 229 0.17 6.08 -8.59
N ILE A 230 0.07 7.26 -7.96
CA ILE A 230 -0.53 8.45 -8.56
C ILE A 230 0.45 9.60 -8.56
N GLN A 231 0.54 10.30 -9.70
CA GLN A 231 1.20 11.59 -9.81
C GLN A 231 0.24 12.61 -10.41
N HIS A 232 -0.12 13.67 -9.65
CA HIS A 232 -1.12 14.66 -10.07
C HIS A 232 -0.64 15.62 -11.15
N ASP A 233 0.64 15.98 -11.15
CA ASP A 233 1.25 16.87 -12.15
C ASP A 233 2.66 16.38 -12.48
N GLY A 234 2.76 15.59 -13.52
CA GLY A 234 4.00 14.98 -13.98
C GLY A 234 4.51 15.60 -15.28
N ASP A 235 5.81 15.50 -15.50
CA ASP A 235 6.47 15.91 -16.73
C ASP A 235 7.35 14.77 -17.25
N LEU A 236 6.79 13.97 -18.14
CA LEU A 236 7.51 12.86 -18.80
C LEU A 236 8.53 13.36 -19.84
N SER A 237 8.47 14.63 -20.26
CA SER A 237 9.39 15.17 -21.27
C SER A 237 10.82 15.39 -20.75
N ARG A 238 11.02 15.27 -19.45
CA ARG A 238 12.30 15.50 -18.75
C ARG A 238 12.86 14.26 -18.08
N ILE A 239 12.41 13.08 -18.45
CA ILE A 239 12.96 11.84 -17.93
C ILE A 239 14.23 11.53 -18.72
N GLU A 240 15.37 11.52 -18.02
CA GLU A 240 16.69 11.26 -18.61
C GLU A 240 16.86 9.77 -18.92
N ASP A 241 16.38 8.91 -18.04
CA ASP A 241 16.44 7.45 -18.16
C ASP A 241 15.08 6.81 -17.86
N ASN A 242 14.51 6.18 -18.85
CA ASN A 242 13.22 5.48 -18.75
C ASN A 242 13.33 4.04 -18.20
N THR A 243 14.52 3.53 -17.97
CA THR A 243 14.75 2.12 -17.62
C THR A 243 13.96 1.73 -16.35
N ARG A 244 14.10 2.53 -15.29
CA ARG A 244 13.44 2.25 -14.00
C ARG A 244 11.92 2.34 -14.09
N LEU A 245 11.40 3.32 -14.83
CA LEU A 245 9.95 3.44 -15.09
C LEU A 245 9.45 2.26 -15.93
N ASN A 246 10.19 1.87 -16.96
CA ASN A 246 9.86 0.70 -17.79
C ASN A 246 9.82 -0.59 -16.98
N SER A 247 10.83 -0.83 -16.12
CA SER A 247 10.88 -2.02 -15.26
C SER A 247 9.75 -2.04 -14.23
N LEU A 248 9.41 -0.88 -13.68
CA LEU A 248 8.28 -0.74 -12.75
C LEU A 248 6.94 -1.09 -13.42
N VAL A 249 6.68 -0.49 -14.61
CA VAL A 249 5.45 -0.76 -15.39
C VAL A 249 5.41 -2.20 -15.94
N SER A 250 6.57 -2.83 -16.14
CA SER A 250 6.66 -4.22 -16.56
C SER A 250 6.62 -5.21 -15.40
N HIS A 251 6.51 -4.72 -14.17
CA HIS A 251 6.50 -5.53 -12.95
C HIS A 251 7.73 -6.46 -12.85
N GLU A 252 8.89 -5.95 -13.23
CA GLU A 252 10.16 -6.66 -13.14
C GLU A 252 10.70 -6.66 -11.70
N LEU A 253 11.60 -7.59 -11.41
CA LEU A 253 12.32 -7.60 -10.14
C LEU A 253 13.30 -6.44 -10.12
N MET A 254 13.19 -5.55 -9.15
CA MET A 254 13.99 -4.33 -9.04
C MET A 254 14.76 -4.30 -7.73
N THR A 255 15.94 -3.70 -7.77
CA THR A 255 16.75 -3.44 -6.57
C THR A 255 16.22 -2.21 -5.84
N VAL A 256 15.96 -2.36 -4.56
CA VAL A 256 15.45 -1.31 -3.68
C VAL A 256 16.51 -0.92 -2.65
N ASN A 257 16.75 0.37 -2.54
CA ASN A 257 17.59 0.96 -1.50
C ASN A 257 16.69 1.74 -0.53
N GLU A 258 16.81 1.45 0.74
CA GLU A 258 16.17 2.19 1.82
C GLU A 258 17.24 2.78 2.74
N LYS A 259 16.93 3.92 3.36
CA LYS A 259 17.84 4.51 4.35
C LYS A 259 18.02 3.55 5.53
N PHE A 260 19.26 3.36 5.92
CA PHE A 260 19.62 2.52 7.09
C PHE A 260 19.27 1.04 6.97
N LYS A 261 18.96 0.53 5.78
CA LYS A 261 18.67 -0.89 5.52
C LYS A 261 19.58 -1.48 4.45
N SER A 262 19.71 -2.79 4.46
CA SER A 262 20.37 -3.53 3.40
C SER A 262 19.57 -3.44 2.11
N THR A 263 20.25 -3.34 0.98
CA THR A 263 19.64 -3.42 -0.35
C THR A 263 18.97 -4.78 -0.56
N TYR A 264 17.77 -4.77 -1.07
CA TYR A 264 17.01 -5.98 -1.38
C TYR A 264 16.35 -5.90 -2.74
N ALA A 265 15.88 -7.03 -3.27
CA ALA A 265 15.15 -7.08 -4.52
C ALA A 265 13.66 -7.27 -4.26
N ASN A 266 12.83 -6.48 -4.94
CA ASN A 266 11.39 -6.59 -4.83
C ASN A 266 10.70 -6.42 -6.19
N LYS A 267 9.49 -6.97 -6.31
CA LYS A 267 8.60 -6.82 -7.45
C LYS A 267 7.43 -5.95 -7.01
N PHE A 268 7.13 -4.91 -7.80
CA PHE A 268 6.03 -4.00 -7.54
C PHE A 268 4.88 -4.25 -8.52
N ASN A 269 3.66 -4.30 -8.02
CA ASN A 269 2.46 -4.57 -8.81
C ASN A 269 1.60 -3.33 -9.05
N ALA A 270 2.11 -2.14 -8.69
CA ALA A 270 1.38 -0.88 -8.81
C ALA A 270 1.03 -0.54 -10.25
N PHE A 271 -0.23 -0.21 -10.51
CA PHE A 271 -0.64 0.44 -11.75
C PHE A 271 -0.44 1.95 -11.61
N LEU A 272 0.21 2.58 -12.58
CA LEU A 272 0.56 4.00 -12.49
C LEU A 272 -0.48 4.87 -13.18
N PHE A 273 -0.92 5.92 -12.50
CA PHE A 273 -1.75 6.99 -13.04
C PHE A 273 -1.03 8.34 -12.94
N MET A 274 -1.01 9.10 -14.01
CA MET A 274 -0.36 10.41 -14.05
C MET A 274 -1.25 11.45 -14.68
N GLY A 275 -1.29 12.65 -14.10
CA GLY A 275 -1.81 13.85 -14.75
C GLY A 275 -0.66 14.68 -15.33
N THR A 276 -0.85 15.28 -16.51
CA THR A 276 0.12 16.20 -17.09
C THR A 276 -0.55 17.29 -17.91
N ASN A 277 0.03 18.49 -17.88
CA ASN A 277 -0.36 19.61 -18.74
C ASN A 277 0.50 19.70 -20.02
N LYS A 278 1.52 18.87 -20.13
CA LYS A 278 2.49 18.89 -21.23
C LYS A 278 2.35 17.64 -22.08
N PRO A 279 2.49 17.78 -23.41
CA PRO A 279 2.57 16.61 -24.29
C PRO A 279 3.70 15.69 -23.83
N VAL A 280 3.44 14.40 -23.85
CA VAL A 280 4.47 13.40 -23.60
C VAL A 280 5.42 13.41 -24.79
N LYS A 281 6.54 14.12 -24.69
CA LYS A 281 7.60 14.11 -25.68
C LYS A 281 8.56 12.99 -25.35
N ILE A 282 8.41 11.87 -26.01
CA ILE A 282 9.36 10.78 -25.92
C ILE A 282 10.38 10.98 -27.03
N THR A 283 11.58 11.42 -26.64
CA THR A 283 12.69 11.69 -27.57
C THR A 283 13.29 10.42 -28.13
N ASP A 284 13.14 9.31 -27.44
CA ASP A 284 13.60 8.00 -27.89
C ASP A 284 12.42 7.07 -28.19
N SER A 285 12.11 6.92 -29.49
CA SER A 285 11.07 6.00 -29.97
C SER A 285 11.37 4.52 -29.65
N LYS A 286 12.64 4.20 -29.35
CA LYS A 286 13.09 2.85 -28.98
C LYS A 286 12.97 2.56 -27.47
N SER A 287 12.67 3.57 -26.65
CA SER A 287 12.67 3.44 -25.18
C SER A 287 11.65 2.44 -24.61
N GLY A 288 10.75 1.93 -25.43
CA GLY A 288 9.67 1.02 -25.01
C GLY A 288 8.59 1.70 -24.16
N LEU A 289 8.73 2.99 -23.81
CA LEU A 289 7.77 3.74 -23.01
C LEU A 289 6.46 3.96 -23.75
N LEU A 290 6.53 4.29 -25.07
CA LEU A 290 5.34 4.50 -25.90
C LEU A 290 4.40 3.31 -25.94
N ARG A 291 4.94 2.11 -26.06
CA ARG A 291 4.12 0.90 -26.09
C ARG A 291 3.40 0.63 -24.76
N ARG A 292 3.88 1.24 -23.66
CA ARG A 292 3.33 1.08 -22.30
C ARG A 292 2.35 2.19 -21.92
N LEU A 293 2.37 3.28 -22.64
CA LEU A 293 1.53 4.45 -22.39
C LEU A 293 0.10 4.23 -22.90
N ILE A 294 -0.87 4.54 -22.06
CA ILE A 294 -2.27 4.78 -22.45
C ILE A 294 -2.53 6.26 -22.20
N ASP A 295 -2.75 7.02 -23.25
CA ASP A 295 -3.13 8.42 -23.13
C ASP A 295 -4.65 8.57 -23.06
N VAL A 296 -5.07 9.50 -22.21
CA VAL A 296 -6.47 9.87 -22.00
C VAL A 296 -6.59 11.39 -22.10
N MET A 297 -7.44 11.85 -23.01
CA MET A 297 -7.64 13.27 -23.27
C MET A 297 -9.02 13.75 -22.84
N PRO A 298 -9.13 14.70 -21.92
CA PRO A 298 -10.40 15.33 -21.58
C PRO A 298 -10.96 16.14 -22.76
N LEU A 299 -12.27 16.32 -22.79
CA LEU A 299 -13.00 17.10 -23.81
C LEU A 299 -12.62 18.59 -23.89
N GLY A 300 -11.77 19.09 -22.99
CA GLY A 300 -11.26 20.46 -23.03
C GLY A 300 -12.29 21.55 -22.66
N LYS A 301 -13.48 21.21 -22.26
CA LYS A 301 -14.49 22.19 -21.83
C LYS A 301 -14.16 22.72 -20.44
N ASN A 302 -13.82 24.01 -20.36
CA ASN A 302 -13.58 24.74 -19.10
C ASN A 302 -14.87 24.90 -18.27
N SER A 303 -15.55 23.83 -17.87
CA SER A 303 -16.86 23.93 -17.25
C SER A 303 -17.02 23.37 -15.83
N ILE A 304 -15.92 23.27 -15.08
CA ILE A 304 -16.07 22.96 -13.66
C ILE A 304 -15.63 24.15 -12.83
N ARG A 305 -16.35 25.25 -12.94
CA ARG A 305 -16.42 26.26 -11.87
C ARG A 305 -17.66 25.94 -11.02
N LYS A 306 -17.41 25.55 -9.78
CA LYS A 306 -18.36 25.43 -8.68
C LYS A 306 -19.41 24.31 -8.80
N THR A 307 -19.04 23.11 -8.53
CA THR A 307 -19.88 22.23 -7.70
C THR A 307 -18.94 21.28 -6.98
N THR A 308 -18.41 21.75 -5.84
CA THR A 308 -17.86 20.85 -4.83
C THR A 308 -19.04 20.15 -4.15
N THR A 309 -19.81 19.48 -4.94
CA THR A 309 -20.73 18.48 -4.44
C THR A 309 -19.94 17.22 -4.35
N ILE A 310 -19.86 16.67 -3.18
CA ILE A 310 -19.36 15.34 -2.90
C ILE A 310 -20.05 14.40 -3.88
N VAL A 311 -19.38 14.10 -4.99
CA VAL A 311 -19.91 13.19 -5.98
C VAL A 311 -19.65 11.80 -5.46
N SER A 312 -20.72 11.15 -5.08
CA SER A 312 -20.72 9.72 -4.81
C SER A 312 -20.39 8.99 -6.10
N ILE A 313 -19.21 8.38 -6.16
CA ILE A 313 -18.75 7.72 -7.36
C ILE A 313 -19.00 6.25 -7.23
N ARG A 314 -19.69 5.76 -8.20
CA ARG A 314 -20.11 4.38 -8.35
C ARG A 314 -19.67 3.94 -9.73
N PHE A 315 -18.86 2.92 -9.85
CA PHE A 315 -18.32 2.43 -11.11
C PHE A 315 -18.99 1.14 -11.56
N LEU A 316 -19.26 1.08 -12.85
CA LEU A 316 -19.54 -0.14 -13.57
C LEU A 316 -18.28 -0.51 -14.35
N LEU A 317 -17.73 -1.66 -14.09
CA LEU A 317 -16.63 -2.19 -14.85
C LEU A 317 -17.05 -3.49 -15.52
N SER A 318 -16.92 -3.55 -16.82
CA SER A 318 -17.05 -4.82 -17.53
C SER A 318 -15.71 -5.24 -18.09
N TYR A 319 -15.21 -6.32 -17.55
CA TYR A 319 -14.31 -7.19 -18.27
C TYR A 319 -15.11 -8.45 -18.60
N ARG A 320 -15.32 -8.74 -19.87
CA ARG A 320 -16.22 -9.80 -20.36
C ARG A 320 -17.66 -9.66 -19.85
N VAL A 321 -18.41 -8.73 -20.43
CA VAL A 321 -19.88 -8.70 -20.25
C VAL A 321 -20.30 -8.90 -18.81
N LEU A 322 -20.42 -7.76 -18.07
CA LEU A 322 -20.89 -7.66 -16.69
C LEU A 322 -19.87 -8.03 -15.60
N PRO A 323 -20.01 -7.49 -14.47
CA PRO A 323 -20.63 -6.30 -13.94
C PRO A 323 -19.70 -5.44 -13.08
N ILE A 324 -19.99 -4.24 -12.98
CA ILE A 324 -20.44 -3.55 -11.82
C ILE A 324 -19.47 -3.56 -10.66
N ILE A 325 -18.72 -2.56 -10.64
CA ILE A 325 -17.98 -2.17 -9.47
C ILE A 325 -18.62 -0.96 -8.90
N VAL A 326 -18.82 -1.09 -7.65
CA VAL A 326 -19.47 -0.12 -6.89
C VAL A 326 -18.58 0.53 -5.92
N ILE A 327 -18.56 1.76 -5.99
CA ILE A 327 -17.78 2.55 -5.13
C ILE A 327 -18.68 3.48 -4.36
N ARG A 328 -18.43 3.51 -3.08
CA ARG A 328 -19.14 4.25 -2.08
C ARG A 328 -19.57 5.64 -2.51
N CYS A 329 -20.84 5.99 -2.18
CA CYS A 329 -21.21 7.36 -1.89
C CYS A 329 -20.34 7.89 -0.75
N ILE A 330 -19.53 8.87 -1.03
CA ILE A 330 -18.91 9.70 -0.01
C ILE A 330 -19.75 10.93 0.15
#